data_782628ce44c921242946a0c870f88062
#
_entry.id   782628ce44c921242946a0c870f88062
#
_cell.length_a   1.000
_cell.length_b   1.000
_cell.length_c   1.000
_cell.angle_alpha   90.00
_cell.angle_beta   90.00
_cell.angle_gamma   90.00
#
_symmetry.space_group_name_H-M   'P 1'
#
loop_
_entity.id
_entity.type
_entity.pdbx_description
1 polymer ?
#
loop_
_entity_poly.entity_id
_entity_poly.type
_entity_poly.pdbx_seq_one_letter_code
_entity_poly.pdbx_strand_id
1 'polypeptide(L)'
;MTEHLPLSVRVPIESDNPSICRNEALCIKCGQCRDVCAADIGVHGTYSFEQTGGCAICIHCGQCANVCPTASITEVYEYPDVKAAISDPDKIVVVSTSPSVRVALGEEFGMEKGGFVQGKMVALLRALGADYVLDTNFAADLTIVEEASELVQRITKGDKPLPQFTSCCPAWV
;
A
#
# COMPACT_ATOMS: atom_id res chain seq x y z
N MET A 1 26.83 -22.09 -9.15
CA MET A 1 27.13 -21.28 -7.96
C MET A 1 26.71 -19.87 -8.32
N THR A 2 25.53 -19.44 -7.92
CA THR A 2 25.07 -18.05 -8.09
C THR A 2 25.81 -17.21 -7.06
N GLU A 3 26.76 -16.38 -7.50
CA GLU A 3 27.34 -15.35 -6.65
C GLU A 3 26.20 -14.44 -6.20
N HIS A 4 25.84 -14.55 -4.92
CA HIS A 4 24.95 -13.58 -4.30
C HIS A 4 25.70 -12.25 -4.22
N LEU A 5 25.30 -11.28 -5.04
CA LEU A 5 25.73 -9.90 -4.85
C LEU A 5 25.44 -9.50 -3.40
N PRO A 6 26.37 -8.82 -2.71
CA PRO A 6 26.16 -8.41 -1.34
C PRO A 6 24.92 -7.52 -1.27
N LEU A 7 23.93 -7.95 -0.51
CA LEU A 7 22.74 -7.17 -0.21
C LEU A 7 23.18 -5.79 0.32
N SER A 8 22.58 -4.74 -0.18
CA SER A 8 22.88 -3.39 0.35
C SER A 8 22.57 -3.36 1.85
N VAL A 9 23.28 -2.54 2.60
CA VAL A 9 23.02 -2.37 4.04
C VAL A 9 21.61 -1.83 4.31
N ARG A 10 20.98 -1.23 3.30
CA ARG A 10 19.68 -0.58 3.37
C ARG A 10 18.76 -1.10 2.27
N VAL A 11 17.46 -1.13 2.53
CA VAL A 11 16.49 -1.37 1.44
C VAL A 11 16.64 -0.25 0.40
N PRO A 12 16.72 -0.57 -0.90
CA PRO A 12 16.72 0.43 -1.94
C PRO A 12 15.34 1.11 -2.03
N ILE A 13 15.35 2.41 -2.24
CA ILE A 13 14.14 3.23 -2.46
C ILE A 13 14.46 4.19 -3.59
N GLU A 14 13.64 4.16 -4.63
CA GLU A 14 13.74 5.07 -5.76
C GLU A 14 13.33 6.48 -5.34
N SER A 15 13.92 7.50 -6.00
CA SER A 15 13.61 8.90 -5.71
C SER A 15 12.17 9.29 -6.01
N ASP A 16 11.52 8.57 -6.90
CA ASP A 16 10.14 8.73 -7.35
C ASP A 16 9.18 7.67 -6.78
N ASN A 17 9.59 6.95 -5.73
CA ASN A 17 8.73 5.97 -5.08
C ASN A 17 7.46 6.65 -4.54
N PRO A 18 6.27 6.19 -4.95
CA PRO A 18 5.01 6.90 -4.63
C PRO A 18 4.56 6.72 -3.17
N SER A 19 5.15 5.79 -2.43
CA SER A 19 4.64 5.40 -1.11
C SER A 19 5.56 5.76 0.04
N ILE A 20 6.86 5.66 -0.19
CA ILE A 20 7.88 5.88 0.85
C ILE A 20 9.01 6.74 0.33
N CYS A 21 9.59 7.52 1.22
CA CYS A 21 10.77 8.34 0.92
C CYS A 21 11.83 8.18 2.01
N ARG A 22 13.08 8.54 1.68
CA ARG A 22 14.20 8.50 2.63
C ARG A 22 14.86 9.87 2.77
N ASN A 23 15.00 10.32 4.01
CA ASN A 23 15.88 11.42 4.36
C ASN A 23 17.28 10.87 4.69
N GLU A 24 18.23 11.06 3.78
CA GLU A 24 19.60 10.56 3.93
C GLU A 24 20.33 11.16 5.14
N ALA A 25 20.01 12.38 5.55
CA ALA A 25 20.64 13.03 6.71
C ALA A 25 20.30 12.36 8.05
N LEU A 26 19.16 11.68 8.14
CA LEU A 26 18.70 10.97 9.32
C LEU A 26 19.11 9.49 9.33
N CYS A 27 19.65 8.98 8.23
CA CYS A 27 19.92 7.56 8.08
C CYS A 27 21.22 7.14 8.78
N ILE A 28 21.11 6.33 9.84
CA ILE A 28 22.24 5.76 10.58
C ILE A 28 22.76 4.43 10.02
N LYS A 29 22.22 3.97 8.90
CA LYS A 29 22.63 2.73 8.21
C LYS A 29 22.53 1.49 9.09
N CYS A 30 21.55 1.38 9.97
CA CYS A 30 21.38 0.26 10.91
C CYS A 30 20.93 -1.06 10.26
N GLY A 31 20.39 -1.04 9.02
CA GLY A 31 19.98 -2.24 8.28
C GLY A 31 18.57 -2.75 8.58
N GLN A 32 17.87 -2.26 9.59
CA GLN A 32 16.54 -2.77 9.98
C GLN A 32 15.52 -2.75 8.84
N CYS A 33 15.55 -1.71 7.98
CA CYS A 33 14.68 -1.62 6.81
C CYS A 33 14.94 -2.75 5.80
N ARG A 34 16.21 -3.16 5.63
CA ARG A 34 16.57 -4.31 4.80
C ARG A 34 16.07 -5.60 5.44
N ASP A 35 16.29 -5.75 6.74
CA ASP A 35 15.99 -6.98 7.44
C ASP A 35 14.49 -7.27 7.44
N VAL A 36 13.64 -6.28 7.71
CA VAL A 36 12.18 -6.46 7.63
C VAL A 36 11.73 -6.76 6.20
N CYS A 37 12.28 -6.09 5.19
CA CYS A 37 11.93 -6.33 3.80
C CYS A 37 12.35 -7.72 3.31
N ALA A 38 13.51 -8.20 3.74
CA ALA A 38 14.05 -9.49 3.32
C ALA A 38 13.47 -10.67 4.11
N ALA A 39 13.35 -10.54 5.44
CA ALA A 39 12.99 -11.66 6.31
C ALA A 39 11.48 -11.78 6.55
N ASP A 40 10.80 -10.64 6.78
CA ASP A 40 9.40 -10.67 7.15
C ASP A 40 8.47 -10.52 5.94
N ILE A 41 8.86 -9.68 4.97
CA ILE A 41 8.05 -9.43 3.76
C ILE A 41 8.48 -10.33 2.58
N GLY A 42 9.75 -10.76 2.56
CA GLY A 42 10.25 -11.68 1.54
C GLY A 42 10.55 -11.04 0.17
N VAL A 43 10.54 -9.72 0.06
CA VAL A 43 10.77 -9.01 -1.21
C VAL A 43 12.25 -8.81 -1.49
N HIS A 44 12.94 -8.04 -0.63
CA HIS A 44 14.35 -7.76 -0.81
C HIS A 44 15.19 -9.01 -0.50
N GLY A 45 15.92 -9.50 -1.48
CA GLY A 45 16.67 -10.74 -1.38
C GLY A 45 16.08 -11.91 -2.19
N THR A 46 14.87 -11.75 -2.72
CA THR A 46 14.27 -12.70 -3.68
C THR A 46 14.67 -12.42 -5.13
N TYR A 47 15.26 -11.25 -5.38
CA TYR A 47 15.75 -10.82 -6.70
C TYR A 47 17.14 -10.18 -6.58
N SER A 48 17.87 -10.12 -7.67
CA SER A 48 19.10 -9.34 -7.80
C SER A 48 18.84 -8.06 -8.62
N PHE A 49 19.59 -6.99 -8.35
CA PHE A 49 19.52 -5.78 -9.17
C PHE A 49 19.90 -6.00 -10.63
N GLU A 50 20.72 -7.03 -10.92
CA GLU A 50 21.02 -7.42 -12.28
C GLU A 50 19.76 -7.95 -12.99
N GLN A 51 18.95 -8.77 -12.32
CA GLN A 51 17.68 -9.28 -12.87
C GLN A 51 16.64 -8.19 -13.12
N THR A 52 16.69 -7.12 -12.36
CA THR A 52 15.74 -6.01 -12.44
C THR A 52 16.26 -4.80 -13.24
N GLY A 53 17.43 -4.94 -13.87
CA GLY A 53 18.06 -3.82 -14.61
C GLY A 53 18.48 -2.64 -13.71
N GLY A 54 18.75 -2.92 -12.44
CA GLY A 54 19.13 -1.91 -11.43
C GLY A 54 17.96 -1.26 -10.69
N CYS A 55 16.71 -1.61 -11.03
CA CYS A 55 15.54 -1.07 -10.36
C CYS A 55 15.27 -1.83 -9.05
N ALA A 56 14.85 -1.13 -8.02
CA ALA A 56 14.32 -1.75 -6.82
C ALA A 56 12.91 -2.30 -7.08
N ILE A 57 12.59 -3.44 -6.48
CA ILE A 57 11.22 -3.96 -6.45
C ILE A 57 10.60 -3.59 -5.11
N CYS A 58 9.54 -2.80 -5.14
CA CYS A 58 8.82 -2.36 -3.95
C CYS A 58 7.34 -2.71 -4.09
N ILE A 59 6.77 -3.37 -3.05
CA ILE A 59 5.34 -3.68 -3.00
C ILE A 59 4.54 -2.66 -2.19
N HIS A 60 5.14 -1.55 -1.84
CA HIS A 60 4.52 -0.41 -1.16
C HIS A 60 3.87 -0.74 0.20
N CYS A 61 4.40 -1.72 0.92
CA CYS A 61 3.84 -2.19 2.20
C CYS A 61 4.14 -1.27 3.40
N GLY A 62 5.11 -0.34 3.30
CA GLY A 62 5.44 0.63 4.35
C GLY A 62 6.23 0.08 5.56
N GLN A 63 6.50 -1.22 5.64
CA GLN A 63 7.14 -1.81 6.84
C GLN A 63 8.54 -1.27 7.12
N CYS A 64 9.30 -0.89 6.09
CA CYS A 64 10.61 -0.27 6.26
C CYS A 64 10.52 1.12 6.94
N ALA A 65 9.44 1.85 6.77
CA ALA A 65 9.19 3.09 7.50
C ALA A 65 8.85 2.80 8.97
N ASN A 66 8.02 1.78 9.21
CA ASN A 66 7.59 1.38 10.54
C ASN A 66 8.74 1.00 11.48
N VAL A 67 9.77 0.32 10.95
CA VAL A 67 10.93 -0.13 11.75
C VAL A 67 12.07 0.88 11.79
N CYS A 68 11.97 2.02 11.12
CA CYS A 68 13.06 2.98 11.05
C CYS A 68 13.21 3.77 12.36
N PRO A 69 14.26 3.54 13.16
CA PRO A 69 14.37 4.12 14.51
C PRO A 69 14.62 5.64 14.50
N THR A 70 15.04 6.18 13.37
CA THR A 70 15.35 7.62 13.22
C THR A 70 14.34 8.36 12.35
N ALA A 71 13.25 7.69 11.93
CA ALA A 71 12.30 8.22 10.96
C ALA A 71 13.00 8.75 9.69
N SER A 72 14.13 8.14 9.32
CA SER A 72 14.80 8.43 8.03
C SER A 72 13.94 7.96 6.86
N ILE A 73 13.21 6.86 7.02
CA ILE A 73 12.20 6.42 6.06
C ILE A 73 10.84 6.77 6.63
N THR A 74 10.04 7.45 5.82
CA THR A 74 8.65 7.81 6.11
C THR A 74 7.78 7.52 4.89
N GLU A 75 6.48 7.51 5.09
CA GLU A 75 5.52 7.57 4.00
C GLU A 75 5.63 8.90 3.24
N VAL A 76 5.24 8.89 1.98
CA VAL A 76 5.09 10.12 1.18
C VAL A 76 3.79 10.81 1.63
N TYR A 77 3.91 12.04 2.10
CA TYR A 77 2.78 12.82 2.57
C TYR A 77 2.10 13.57 1.43
N GLU A 78 1.02 13.02 0.90
CA GLU A 78 0.24 13.61 -0.19
C GLU A 78 -0.94 14.48 0.29
N TYR A 79 -1.18 14.56 1.60
CA TYR A 79 -2.27 15.36 2.14
C TYR A 79 -2.24 16.86 1.78
N PRO A 80 -1.08 17.51 1.54
CA PRO A 80 -1.06 18.89 1.07
C PRO A 80 -1.67 19.04 -0.33
N ASP A 81 -1.42 18.05 -1.22
CA ASP A 81 -1.97 18.04 -2.58
C ASP A 81 -3.48 17.79 -2.58
N VAL A 82 -3.95 16.88 -1.71
CA VAL A 82 -5.38 16.66 -1.48
C VAL A 82 -6.04 17.93 -0.96
N LYS A 83 -5.43 18.64 0.00
CA LYS A 83 -5.94 19.90 0.52
C LYS A 83 -6.01 20.99 -0.54
N ALA A 84 -4.99 21.07 -1.41
CA ALA A 84 -4.99 21.99 -2.53
C ALA A 84 -6.10 21.65 -3.53
N ALA A 85 -6.30 20.36 -3.84
CA ALA A 85 -7.37 19.91 -4.73
C ALA A 85 -8.78 20.24 -4.18
N ILE A 86 -9.00 20.03 -2.89
CA ILE A 86 -10.27 20.42 -2.21
C ILE A 86 -10.55 21.94 -2.31
N SER A 87 -9.49 22.76 -2.32
CA SER A 87 -9.63 24.21 -2.39
C SER A 87 -9.78 24.74 -3.82
N ASP A 88 -9.63 23.90 -4.82
CA ASP A 88 -9.70 24.24 -6.25
C ASP A 88 -11.14 24.04 -6.77
N PRO A 89 -11.88 25.09 -7.14
CA PRO A 89 -13.27 24.98 -7.58
C PRO A 89 -13.44 24.25 -8.92
N ASP A 90 -12.36 24.09 -9.69
CA ASP A 90 -12.38 23.41 -10.99
C ASP A 90 -12.13 21.90 -10.87
N LYS A 91 -11.93 21.39 -9.63
CA LYS A 91 -11.66 19.97 -9.37
C LYS A 91 -12.81 19.30 -8.64
N ILE A 92 -13.07 18.07 -9.03
CA ILE A 92 -13.96 17.14 -8.31
C ILE A 92 -13.07 16.21 -7.50
N VAL A 93 -13.24 16.20 -6.17
CA VAL A 93 -12.46 15.38 -5.26
C VAL A 93 -13.25 14.12 -4.89
N VAL A 94 -12.73 12.97 -5.33
CA VAL A 94 -13.31 11.65 -5.04
C VAL A 94 -12.39 10.91 -4.07
N VAL A 95 -12.95 10.44 -2.96
CA VAL A 95 -12.23 9.68 -1.94
C VAL A 95 -12.73 8.25 -1.92
N SER A 96 -11.82 7.28 -2.01
CA SER A 96 -12.09 5.87 -1.75
C SER A 96 -11.58 5.50 -0.36
N THR A 97 -12.42 4.85 0.45
CA THR A 97 -12.11 4.56 1.86
C THR A 97 -11.54 3.15 2.03
N SER A 98 -10.42 3.02 2.76
CA SER A 98 -9.91 1.71 3.15
C SER A 98 -10.79 1.08 4.26
N PRO A 99 -11.06 -0.23 4.21
CA PRO A 99 -11.83 -0.94 5.24
C PRO A 99 -11.24 -0.81 6.65
N SER A 100 -9.92 -0.77 6.80
CA SER A 100 -9.24 -0.65 8.10
C SER A 100 -9.44 0.71 8.76
N VAL A 101 -9.57 1.78 8.00
CA VAL A 101 -9.69 3.15 8.53
C VAL A 101 -10.98 3.32 9.33
N ARG A 102 -12.08 2.64 8.96
CA ARG A 102 -13.37 2.74 9.67
C ARG A 102 -13.38 2.12 11.07
N VAL A 103 -12.36 1.32 11.41
CA VAL A 103 -12.19 0.72 12.75
C VAL A 103 -11.00 1.32 13.51
N ALA A 104 -10.08 2.01 12.84
CA ALA A 104 -8.93 2.67 13.47
C ALA A 104 -9.20 4.16 13.78
N LEU A 105 -9.94 4.85 12.90
CA LEU A 105 -10.15 6.29 13.00
C LEU A 105 -10.75 6.74 14.35
N GLY A 106 -11.63 5.91 14.93
CA GLY A 106 -12.26 6.24 16.22
C GLY A 106 -11.27 6.37 17.36
N GLU A 107 -10.17 5.62 17.34
CA GLU A 107 -9.13 5.63 18.38
C GLU A 107 -8.43 6.99 18.45
N GLU A 108 -8.17 7.63 17.31
CA GLU A 108 -7.59 8.96 17.23
C GLU A 108 -8.46 10.05 17.89
N PHE A 109 -9.76 9.80 18.02
CA PHE A 109 -10.71 10.67 18.69
C PHE A 109 -11.12 10.17 20.09
N GLY A 110 -10.31 9.29 20.69
CA GLY A 110 -10.52 8.79 22.06
C GLY A 110 -11.71 7.87 22.21
N MET A 111 -12.20 7.26 21.13
CA MET A 111 -13.24 6.23 21.16
C MET A 111 -12.65 4.87 21.54
N GLU A 112 -13.56 3.92 21.86
CA GLU A 112 -13.17 2.54 22.14
C GLU A 112 -12.39 1.91 20.98
N LYS A 113 -11.35 1.14 21.33
CA LYS A 113 -10.50 0.44 20.36
C LYS A 113 -11.32 -0.49 19.47
N GLY A 114 -11.10 -0.40 18.15
CA GLY A 114 -11.83 -1.18 17.16
C GLY A 114 -13.28 -0.75 16.95
N GLY A 115 -13.70 0.39 17.53
CA GLY A 115 -15.04 0.93 17.34
C GLY A 115 -15.34 1.23 15.87
N PHE A 116 -16.47 0.72 15.36
CA PHE A 116 -16.86 0.90 13.97
C PHE A 116 -17.46 2.28 13.72
N VAL A 117 -16.76 3.13 12.97
CA VAL A 117 -17.11 4.55 12.77
C VAL A 117 -17.38 4.94 11.31
N GLN A 118 -17.80 4.01 10.45
CA GLN A 118 -18.00 4.23 9.02
C GLN A 118 -18.84 5.49 8.71
N GLY A 119 -19.99 5.66 9.34
CA GLY A 119 -20.85 6.81 9.10
C GLY A 119 -20.19 8.14 9.51
N LYS A 120 -19.46 8.16 10.63
CA LYS A 120 -18.69 9.32 11.08
C LYS A 120 -17.53 9.63 10.13
N MET A 121 -16.83 8.61 9.65
CA MET A 121 -15.75 8.75 8.68
C MET A 121 -16.25 9.37 7.37
N VAL A 122 -17.36 8.89 6.82
CA VAL A 122 -17.97 9.47 5.61
C VAL A 122 -18.39 10.92 5.84
N ALA A 123 -19.01 11.22 6.97
CA ALA A 123 -19.41 12.59 7.33
C ALA A 123 -18.18 13.51 7.46
N LEU A 124 -17.10 13.02 8.08
CA LEU A 124 -15.85 13.76 8.20
C LEU A 124 -15.25 14.09 6.83
N LEU A 125 -15.12 13.10 5.94
CA LEU A 125 -14.56 13.31 4.59
C LEU A 125 -15.38 14.33 3.78
N ARG A 126 -16.71 14.28 3.87
CA ARG A 126 -17.59 15.28 3.25
C ARG A 126 -17.42 16.67 3.88
N ALA A 127 -17.29 16.74 5.19
CA ALA A 127 -17.05 18.00 5.89
C ALA A 127 -15.68 18.62 5.56
N LEU A 128 -14.68 17.79 5.21
CA LEU A 128 -13.38 18.24 4.73
C LEU A 128 -13.42 18.75 3.28
N GLY A 129 -14.49 18.48 2.53
CA GLY A 129 -14.68 18.99 1.17
C GLY A 129 -14.60 17.91 0.07
N ALA A 130 -14.67 16.62 0.41
CA ALA A 130 -14.80 15.58 -0.61
C ALA A 130 -16.18 15.64 -1.27
N ASP A 131 -16.22 15.72 -2.61
CA ASP A 131 -17.45 15.70 -3.40
C ASP A 131 -18.11 14.33 -3.38
N TYR A 132 -17.30 13.28 -3.51
CA TYR A 132 -17.75 11.89 -3.46
C TYR A 132 -16.89 11.07 -2.50
N VAL A 133 -17.57 10.23 -1.72
CA VAL A 133 -16.93 9.24 -0.82
C VAL A 133 -17.42 7.86 -1.22
N LEU A 134 -16.51 7.04 -1.75
CA LEU A 134 -16.77 5.69 -2.25
C LEU A 134 -16.31 4.64 -1.24
N ASP A 135 -17.05 3.55 -1.17
CA ASP A 135 -16.73 2.42 -0.31
C ASP A 135 -15.97 1.34 -1.09
N THR A 136 -14.74 1.08 -0.68
CA THR A 136 -13.90 0.01 -1.25
C THR A 136 -14.54 -1.38 -1.06
N ASN A 137 -15.38 -1.60 -0.05
CA ASN A 137 -16.10 -2.86 0.10
C ASN A 137 -17.06 -3.11 -1.07
N PHE A 138 -17.72 -2.07 -1.58
CA PHE A 138 -18.55 -2.21 -2.78
C PHE A 138 -17.71 -2.64 -4.00
N ALA A 139 -16.52 -2.06 -4.16
CA ALA A 139 -15.59 -2.47 -5.22
C ALA A 139 -15.11 -3.92 -5.04
N ALA A 140 -14.89 -4.35 -3.79
CA ALA A 140 -14.53 -5.73 -3.47
C ALA A 140 -15.65 -6.71 -3.81
N ASP A 141 -16.90 -6.39 -3.53
CA ASP A 141 -18.06 -7.21 -3.91
C ASP A 141 -18.15 -7.37 -5.44
N LEU A 142 -17.92 -6.30 -6.19
CA LEU A 142 -17.87 -6.33 -7.65
C LEU A 142 -16.72 -7.23 -8.15
N THR A 143 -15.54 -7.11 -7.55
CA THR A 143 -14.38 -7.96 -7.86
C THR A 143 -14.71 -9.45 -7.66
N ILE A 144 -15.38 -9.81 -6.57
CA ILE A 144 -15.80 -11.20 -6.29
C ILE A 144 -16.69 -11.72 -7.43
N VAL A 145 -17.64 -10.92 -7.91
CA VAL A 145 -18.54 -11.32 -8.99
C VAL A 145 -17.78 -11.57 -10.29
N GLU A 146 -16.85 -10.69 -10.64
CA GLU A 146 -16.02 -10.82 -11.84
C GLU A 146 -15.08 -12.05 -11.77
N GLU A 147 -14.36 -12.21 -10.67
CA GLU A 147 -13.44 -13.34 -10.48
C GLU A 147 -14.15 -14.69 -10.41
N ALA A 148 -15.31 -14.76 -9.76
CA ALA A 148 -16.14 -15.96 -9.76
C ALA A 148 -16.66 -16.31 -11.15
N SER A 149 -17.05 -15.30 -11.93
CA SER A 149 -17.49 -15.47 -13.31
C SER A 149 -16.35 -15.99 -14.19
N GLU A 150 -15.14 -15.48 -14.00
CA GLU A 150 -13.94 -15.98 -14.70
C GLU A 150 -13.64 -17.44 -14.31
N LEU A 151 -13.71 -17.80 -13.03
CA LEU A 151 -13.50 -19.17 -12.57
C LEU A 151 -14.49 -20.14 -13.21
N VAL A 152 -15.78 -19.78 -13.24
CA VAL A 152 -16.81 -20.59 -13.89
C VAL A 152 -16.50 -20.77 -15.37
N GLN A 153 -16.06 -19.72 -16.07
CA GLN A 153 -15.66 -19.81 -17.48
C GLN A 153 -14.46 -20.76 -17.68
N ARG A 154 -13.42 -20.65 -16.82
CA ARG A 154 -12.25 -21.54 -16.89
C ARG A 154 -12.64 -23.00 -16.70
N ILE A 155 -13.53 -23.30 -15.75
CA ILE A 155 -13.99 -24.67 -15.48
C ILE A 155 -14.86 -25.18 -16.64
N THR A 156 -15.75 -24.38 -17.19
CA THR A 156 -16.72 -24.81 -18.20
C THR A 156 -16.14 -24.87 -19.61
N LYS A 157 -15.25 -23.95 -19.97
CA LYS A 157 -14.67 -23.86 -21.32
C LYS A 157 -13.31 -24.57 -21.42
N GLY A 158 -12.57 -24.66 -20.30
CA GLY A 158 -11.22 -25.25 -20.27
C GLY A 158 -10.18 -24.46 -21.07
N ASP A 159 -10.42 -23.19 -21.31
CA ASP A 159 -9.60 -22.32 -22.17
C ASP A 159 -8.41 -21.67 -21.42
N LYS A 160 -8.39 -21.74 -20.11
CA LYS A 160 -7.32 -21.20 -19.28
C LYS A 160 -6.90 -22.17 -18.17
N PRO A 161 -5.65 -22.10 -17.68
CA PRO A 161 -5.15 -23.02 -16.68
C PRO A 161 -5.82 -22.84 -15.30
N LEU A 162 -5.82 -23.95 -14.54
CA LEU A 162 -6.16 -24.00 -13.13
C LEU A 162 -4.94 -24.46 -12.32
N PRO A 163 -4.79 -24.10 -11.05
CA PRO A 163 -5.69 -23.25 -10.25
C PRO A 163 -5.68 -21.78 -10.68
N GLN A 164 -6.77 -21.05 -10.35
CA GLN A 164 -6.83 -19.60 -10.47
C GLN A 164 -6.39 -18.99 -9.15
N PHE A 165 -5.38 -18.12 -9.20
CA PHE A 165 -4.95 -17.32 -8.07
C PHE A 165 -5.41 -15.87 -8.26
N THR A 166 -5.95 -15.27 -7.22
CA THR A 166 -6.37 -13.87 -7.19
C THR A 166 -5.89 -13.19 -5.93
N SER A 167 -5.56 -11.91 -6.01
CA SER A 167 -5.23 -11.11 -4.85
C SER A 167 -5.36 -9.62 -5.13
N CYS A 168 -5.92 -8.89 -4.17
CA CYS A 168 -5.86 -7.42 -4.13
C CYS A 168 -4.62 -6.90 -3.38
N CYS A 169 -3.86 -7.78 -2.73
CA CYS A 169 -2.70 -7.42 -1.91
C CYS A 169 -1.39 -7.79 -2.62
N PRO A 170 -0.54 -6.81 -2.98
CA PRO A 170 0.76 -7.08 -3.61
C PRO A 170 1.68 -7.97 -2.78
N ALA A 171 1.52 -7.96 -1.44
CA ALA A 171 2.33 -8.77 -0.55
C ALA A 171 2.00 -10.28 -0.61
N TRP A 172 0.87 -10.65 -1.24
CA TRP A 172 0.48 -12.04 -1.44
C TRP A 172 1.06 -12.61 -2.75
N VAL A 173 1.23 -11.76 -3.76
CA VAL A 173 1.76 -12.12 -5.07
C VAL A 173 3.28 -12.14 -5.05
#